data_2ed155008a44fbcf6b20a99cabdc5d4e
#
_entry.id   2ed155008a44fbcf6b20a99cabdc5d4e
#
_cell.length_a   1.000
_cell.length_b   1.000
_cell.length_c   1.000
_cell.angle_alpha   90.00
_cell.angle_beta   90.00
_cell.angle_gamma   90.00
#
_symmetry.space_group_name_H-M   'P 1'
#
loop_
_entity.id
_entity.type
_entity.pdbx_description
1 polymer ?
#
loop_
_entity_poly.entity_id
_entity_poly.type
_entity_poly.pdbx_seq_one_letter_code
_entity_poly.pdbx_strand_id
1 'polypeptide(L)'
;PVLALLYHRDNRLRFTSALTAYLVVLYLIALACFTMYPMPENPATYCAAHHLRPQLNPFEFIHDIRTDGITGVMQLAMNVVFFLPLGYFMKRVFRWKFATALPAMFLTSLLIETTQLTGIWGIYPCAYRLFDVDDLITNTLGGILGYAMGSIVTHFLPQQRIDEDAITTEPGFVRRCV
;
A
#
# COMPACT_ATOMS: atom_id res chain seq x y z
N PRO A 1 16.56 -6.28 -9.83
CA PRO A 1 16.61 -4.81 -9.96
C PRO A 1 16.71 -4.12 -8.59
N VAL A 2 15.79 -4.40 -7.61
CA VAL A 2 15.76 -3.72 -6.31
C VAL A 2 17.05 -3.93 -5.49
N LEU A 3 17.56 -5.16 -5.45
CA LEU A 3 18.83 -5.46 -4.75
C LEU A 3 20.04 -4.79 -5.41
N ALA A 4 20.04 -4.66 -6.73
CA ALA A 4 21.11 -3.95 -7.44
C ALA A 4 21.09 -2.45 -7.12
N LEU A 5 19.89 -1.84 -7.02
CA LEU A 5 19.74 -0.45 -6.61
C LEU A 5 20.20 -0.24 -5.16
N LEU A 6 19.85 -1.13 -4.23
CA LEU A 6 20.32 -1.09 -2.84
C LEU A 6 21.84 -1.25 -2.76
N TYR A 7 22.40 -2.19 -3.52
CA TYR A 7 23.85 -2.39 -3.58
C TYR A 7 24.59 -1.17 -4.14
N HIS A 8 24.08 -0.58 -5.22
CA HIS A 8 24.65 0.64 -5.81
C HIS A 8 24.59 1.85 -4.87
N ARG A 9 23.51 1.95 -4.06
CA ARG A 9 23.35 3.05 -3.12
C ARG A 9 24.24 2.91 -1.88
N ASP A 10 24.27 1.71 -1.29
CA ASP A 10 24.83 1.49 0.06
C ASP A 10 26.17 0.72 0.04
N ASN A 11 26.64 0.31 -1.13
CA ASN A 11 27.85 -0.52 -1.39
C ASN A 11 27.97 -1.77 -0.49
N ARG A 12 26.89 -2.12 0.23
CA ARG A 12 26.74 -3.31 1.09
C ARG A 12 25.28 -3.75 1.10
N LEU A 13 25.03 -5.04 0.94
CA LEU A 13 23.71 -5.64 1.14
C LEU A 13 23.58 -6.08 2.60
N ARG A 14 22.79 -5.35 3.39
CA ARG A 14 22.37 -5.83 4.71
C ARG A 14 21.15 -6.73 4.53
N PHE A 15 21.17 -7.92 5.13
CA PHE A 15 20.06 -8.88 5.04
C PHE A 15 18.72 -8.25 5.43
N THR A 16 18.69 -7.45 6.49
CA THR A 16 17.48 -6.75 6.94
C THR A 16 16.92 -5.77 5.91
N SER A 17 17.78 -5.02 5.22
CA SER A 17 17.36 -4.08 4.17
C SER A 17 16.83 -4.81 2.95
N ALA A 18 17.46 -5.91 2.55
CA ALA A 18 17.00 -6.76 1.46
C ALA A 18 15.64 -7.40 1.80
N LEU A 19 15.50 -7.96 2.99
CA LEU A 19 14.24 -8.55 3.47
C LEU A 19 13.11 -7.51 3.49
N THR A 20 13.36 -6.31 4.01
CA THR A 20 12.37 -5.22 4.04
C THR A 20 11.95 -4.83 2.63
N ALA A 21 12.89 -4.70 1.69
CA ALA A 21 12.58 -4.38 0.30
C ALA A 21 11.70 -5.46 -0.36
N TYR A 22 12.00 -6.74 -0.12
CA TYR A 22 11.16 -7.84 -0.61
C TYR A 22 9.77 -7.83 0.01
N LEU A 23 9.65 -7.56 1.32
CA LEU A 23 8.35 -7.47 1.98
C LEU A 23 7.51 -6.32 1.43
N VAL A 24 8.10 -5.17 1.15
CA VAL A 24 7.40 -4.05 0.51
C VAL A 24 6.92 -4.42 -0.90
N VAL A 25 7.77 -5.02 -1.72
CA VAL A 25 7.40 -5.44 -3.08
C VAL A 25 6.33 -6.52 -3.04
N LEU A 26 6.47 -7.53 -2.19
CA LEU A 26 5.48 -8.60 -2.01
C LEU A 26 4.13 -8.02 -1.57
N TYR A 27 4.14 -7.09 -0.63
CA TYR A 27 2.93 -6.40 -0.19
C TYR A 27 2.26 -5.63 -1.34
N LEU A 28 3.01 -4.86 -2.13
CA LEU A 28 2.44 -4.11 -3.26
C LEU A 28 1.83 -5.04 -4.32
N ILE A 29 2.47 -6.17 -4.60
CA ILE A 29 1.93 -7.20 -5.50
C ILE A 29 0.65 -7.80 -4.89
N ALA A 30 0.67 -8.16 -3.61
CA ALA A 30 -0.49 -8.69 -2.92
C ALA A 30 -1.66 -7.69 -2.92
N LEU A 31 -1.39 -6.42 -2.61
CA LEU A 31 -2.39 -5.35 -2.66
C LEU A 31 -3.02 -5.27 -4.05
N ALA A 32 -2.21 -5.20 -5.11
CA ALA A 32 -2.70 -5.17 -6.48
C ALA A 32 -3.52 -6.44 -6.83
N CYS A 33 -3.04 -7.62 -6.44
CA CYS A 33 -3.77 -8.87 -6.68
C CYS A 33 -5.12 -8.90 -5.96
N PHE A 34 -5.16 -8.57 -4.66
CA PHE A 34 -6.39 -8.64 -3.87
C PHE A 34 -7.41 -7.57 -4.28
N THR A 35 -6.95 -6.40 -4.72
CA THR A 35 -7.86 -5.35 -5.17
C THR A 35 -8.37 -5.56 -6.59
N MET A 36 -7.60 -6.25 -7.47
CA MET A 36 -7.99 -6.46 -8.87
C MET A 36 -8.67 -7.82 -9.12
N TYR A 37 -8.41 -8.82 -8.29
CA TYR A 37 -8.97 -10.17 -8.42
C TYR A 37 -10.10 -10.41 -7.39
N PRO A 38 -11.12 -11.25 -7.67
CA PRO A 38 -11.35 -11.97 -8.92
C PRO A 38 -11.97 -11.09 -10.02
N MET A 39 -11.56 -11.35 -11.26
CA MET A 39 -12.24 -10.83 -12.44
C MET A 39 -13.30 -11.83 -12.90
N PRO A 40 -14.46 -11.39 -13.40
CA PRO A 40 -15.45 -12.28 -13.97
C PRO A 40 -14.89 -13.08 -15.16
N GLU A 41 -15.14 -14.40 -15.20
CA GLU A 41 -14.57 -15.30 -16.20
C GLU A 41 -15.03 -15.01 -17.63
N ASN A 42 -16.28 -14.55 -17.78
CA ASN A 42 -16.84 -14.21 -19.09
C ASN A 42 -17.16 -12.72 -19.18
N PRO A 43 -16.24 -11.90 -19.72
CA PRO A 43 -16.40 -10.46 -19.79
C PRO A 43 -17.64 -10.03 -20.58
N ALA A 44 -17.92 -10.68 -21.70
CA ALA A 44 -19.04 -10.30 -22.57
C ALA A 44 -20.40 -10.47 -21.87
N THR A 45 -20.61 -11.60 -21.23
CA THR A 45 -21.83 -11.88 -20.47
C THR A 45 -21.96 -10.97 -19.25
N TYR A 46 -20.85 -10.77 -18.52
CA TYR A 46 -20.84 -9.92 -17.33
C TYR A 46 -21.17 -8.46 -17.69
N CYS A 47 -20.50 -7.90 -18.69
CA CYS A 47 -20.70 -6.51 -19.09
C CYS A 47 -22.09 -6.25 -19.69
N ALA A 48 -22.70 -7.25 -20.35
CA ALA A 48 -24.08 -7.16 -20.84
C ALA A 48 -25.11 -7.15 -19.68
N ALA A 49 -24.82 -7.86 -18.59
CA ALA A 49 -25.72 -8.00 -17.45
C ALA A 49 -25.55 -6.92 -16.38
N HIS A 50 -24.33 -6.34 -16.25
CA HIS A 50 -23.99 -5.44 -15.16
C HIS A 50 -23.51 -4.09 -15.69
N HIS A 51 -24.26 -3.03 -15.36
CA HIS A 51 -23.89 -1.65 -15.62
C HIS A 51 -23.59 -0.96 -14.29
N LEU A 52 -22.39 -1.18 -13.75
CA LEU A 52 -21.96 -0.58 -12.49
C LEU A 52 -21.83 0.93 -12.63
N ARG A 53 -22.44 1.68 -11.73
CA ARG A 53 -22.32 3.13 -11.63
C ARG A 53 -21.53 3.49 -10.38
N PRO A 54 -20.65 4.53 -10.41
CA PRO A 54 -19.93 4.95 -9.23
C PRO A 54 -20.87 5.25 -8.05
N GLN A 55 -20.55 4.71 -6.89
CA GLN A 55 -21.19 5.05 -5.63
C GLN A 55 -20.46 6.27 -5.05
N LEU A 56 -21.16 7.41 -4.98
CA LEU A 56 -20.58 8.69 -4.57
C LEU A 56 -21.15 9.23 -3.26
N ASN A 57 -22.09 8.51 -2.62
CA ASN A 57 -22.66 8.91 -1.34
C ASN A 57 -21.73 8.45 -0.20
N PRO A 58 -21.10 9.36 0.53
CA PRO A 58 -20.31 8.95 1.69
C PRO A 58 -21.21 8.35 2.78
N PHE A 59 -20.67 7.34 3.48
CA PHE A 59 -21.37 6.60 4.55
C PHE A 59 -22.49 5.65 4.08
N GLU A 60 -22.52 5.28 2.80
CA GLU A 60 -23.42 4.23 2.30
C GLU A 60 -23.15 2.89 2.98
N PHE A 61 -21.91 2.64 3.42
CA PHE A 61 -21.52 1.47 4.19
C PHE A 61 -22.41 1.21 5.43
N ILE A 62 -23.05 2.27 6.00
CA ILE A 62 -24.00 2.11 7.14
C ILE A 62 -25.24 1.35 6.66
N HIS A 63 -25.66 1.60 5.43
CA HIS A 63 -26.76 0.88 4.80
C HIS A 63 -26.34 -0.56 4.48
N ASP A 64 -25.16 -0.75 3.90
CA ASP A 64 -24.61 -2.06 3.53
C ASP A 64 -24.43 -2.97 4.75
N ILE A 65 -23.96 -2.42 5.88
CA ILE A 65 -23.88 -3.18 7.13
C ILE A 65 -25.27 -3.65 7.59
N ARG A 66 -26.32 -2.84 7.37
CA ARG A 66 -27.70 -3.21 7.78
C ARG A 66 -28.32 -4.24 6.86
N THR A 67 -28.01 -4.20 5.57
CA THR A 67 -28.56 -5.11 4.56
C THR A 67 -27.77 -6.42 4.45
N ASP A 68 -26.45 -6.32 4.39
CA ASP A 68 -25.54 -7.44 4.14
C ASP A 68 -24.90 -7.99 5.43
N GLY A 69 -25.16 -7.32 6.57
CA GLY A 69 -24.71 -7.76 7.88
C GLY A 69 -23.19 -7.92 7.96
N ILE A 70 -22.75 -9.14 8.31
CA ILE A 70 -21.33 -9.44 8.53
C ILE A 70 -20.47 -9.23 7.24
N THR A 71 -21.05 -9.43 6.07
CA THR A 71 -20.33 -9.28 4.79
C THR A 71 -19.95 -7.82 4.57
N GLY A 72 -20.85 -6.86 4.80
CA GLY A 72 -20.55 -5.43 4.72
C GLY A 72 -19.48 -5.01 5.73
N VAL A 73 -19.55 -5.53 6.97
CA VAL A 73 -18.50 -5.28 7.99
C VAL A 73 -17.16 -5.82 7.54
N MET A 74 -17.13 -7.04 6.99
CA MET A 74 -15.88 -7.66 6.51
C MET A 74 -15.26 -6.89 5.35
N GLN A 75 -16.06 -6.42 4.40
CA GLN A 75 -15.57 -5.60 3.29
C GLN A 75 -14.89 -4.32 3.81
N LEU A 76 -15.56 -3.60 4.70
CA LEU A 76 -15.01 -2.41 5.33
C LEU A 76 -13.71 -2.68 6.09
N ALA A 77 -13.69 -3.76 6.89
CA ALA A 77 -12.52 -4.17 7.65
C ALA A 77 -11.34 -4.52 6.74
N MET A 78 -11.58 -5.22 5.64
CA MET A 78 -10.54 -5.62 4.70
C MET A 78 -9.90 -4.41 4.01
N ASN A 79 -10.67 -3.38 3.65
CA ASN A 79 -10.13 -2.14 3.11
C ASN A 79 -9.14 -1.48 4.09
N VAL A 80 -9.54 -1.38 5.37
CA VAL A 80 -8.65 -0.87 6.42
C VAL A 80 -7.39 -1.74 6.55
N VAL A 81 -7.55 -3.06 6.64
CA VAL A 81 -6.44 -4.01 6.85
C VAL A 81 -5.46 -4.00 5.69
N PHE A 82 -5.93 -3.92 4.45
CA PHE A 82 -5.04 -3.89 3.28
C PHE A 82 -4.19 -2.62 3.23
N PHE A 83 -4.66 -1.50 3.74
CA PHE A 83 -3.90 -0.24 3.73
C PHE A 83 -3.04 -0.01 4.98
N LEU A 84 -3.22 -0.79 6.06
CA LEU A 84 -2.36 -0.73 7.25
C LEU A 84 -0.86 -0.84 6.91
N PRO A 85 -0.40 -1.86 6.13
CA PRO A 85 1.02 -1.99 5.82
C PRO A 85 1.54 -0.82 4.97
N LEU A 86 0.70 -0.23 4.09
CA LEU A 86 1.09 0.92 3.28
C LEU A 86 1.53 2.09 4.16
N GLY A 87 0.67 2.47 5.11
CA GLY A 87 0.97 3.54 6.05
C GLY A 87 2.17 3.25 6.94
N TYR A 88 2.26 2.01 7.44
CA TYR A 88 3.41 1.56 8.22
C TYR A 88 4.73 1.67 7.45
N PHE A 89 4.78 1.22 6.20
CA PHE A 89 5.97 1.34 5.36
C PHE A 89 6.32 2.79 5.04
N MET A 90 5.33 3.64 4.76
CA MET A 90 5.57 5.07 4.53
C MET A 90 6.27 5.72 5.73
N LYS A 91 5.87 5.38 6.95
CA LYS A 91 6.51 5.90 8.16
C LYS A 91 7.83 5.23 8.47
N ARG A 92 7.86 3.89 8.56
CA ARG A 92 8.99 3.13 9.12
C ARG A 92 10.12 2.93 8.11
N VAL A 93 9.77 2.72 6.84
CA VAL A 93 10.74 2.40 5.78
C VAL A 93 11.12 3.64 4.99
N PHE A 94 10.12 4.36 4.46
CA PHE A 94 10.36 5.54 3.62
C PHE A 94 10.58 6.83 4.42
N ARG A 95 10.26 6.83 5.73
CA ARG A 95 10.43 7.98 6.63
C ARG A 95 9.68 9.24 6.18
N TRP A 96 8.61 9.07 5.46
CA TRP A 96 7.82 10.20 4.98
C TRP A 96 7.17 10.94 6.13
N LYS A 97 7.06 12.26 5.98
CA LYS A 97 6.25 13.09 6.87
C LYS A 97 4.78 12.80 6.64
N PHE A 98 3.94 12.97 7.66
CA PHE A 98 2.51 12.71 7.54
C PHE A 98 1.85 13.51 6.41
N ALA A 99 2.25 14.79 6.25
CA ALA A 99 1.76 15.66 5.18
C ALA A 99 2.05 15.14 3.76
N THR A 100 3.07 14.29 3.57
CA THR A 100 3.37 13.64 2.29
C THR A 100 2.73 12.26 2.20
N ALA A 101 2.68 11.55 3.31
CA ALA A 101 2.13 10.19 3.37
C ALA A 101 0.61 10.18 3.17
N LEU A 102 -0.13 11.11 3.80
CA LEU A 102 -1.58 11.17 3.71
C LEU A 102 -2.10 11.33 2.26
N PRO A 103 -1.66 12.32 1.48
CA PRO A 103 -2.09 12.41 0.09
C PRO A 103 -1.66 11.21 -0.74
N ALA A 104 -0.50 10.59 -0.46
CA ALA A 104 -0.08 9.40 -1.18
C ALA A 104 -0.96 8.18 -0.88
N MET A 105 -1.41 7.98 0.36
CA MET A 105 -2.39 6.94 0.72
C MET A 105 -3.70 7.14 -0.04
N PHE A 106 -4.23 8.36 -0.01
CA PHE A 106 -5.45 8.71 -0.71
C PHE A 106 -5.33 8.51 -2.22
N LEU A 107 -4.24 8.97 -2.84
CA LEU A 107 -3.99 8.81 -4.27
C LEU A 107 -3.79 7.33 -4.66
N THR A 108 -3.21 6.52 -3.79
CA THR A 108 -3.11 5.07 -4.02
C THR A 108 -4.51 4.42 -4.02
N SER A 109 -5.37 4.78 -3.06
CA SER A 109 -6.75 4.31 -3.03
C SER A 109 -7.51 4.77 -4.29
N LEU A 110 -7.42 6.05 -4.63
CA LEU A 110 -8.07 6.60 -5.82
C LEU A 110 -7.58 5.92 -7.11
N LEU A 111 -6.29 5.58 -7.20
CA LEU A 111 -5.73 4.84 -8.34
C LEU A 111 -6.33 3.45 -8.44
N ILE A 112 -6.51 2.74 -7.33
CA ILE A 112 -7.15 1.42 -7.29
C ILE A 112 -8.60 1.54 -7.78
N GLU A 113 -9.37 2.45 -7.19
CA GLU A 113 -10.79 2.68 -7.54
C GLU A 113 -10.96 3.06 -9.01
N THR A 114 -10.13 3.96 -9.54
CA THR A 114 -10.18 4.35 -10.95
C THR A 114 -9.76 3.21 -11.87
N THR A 115 -8.83 2.37 -11.46
CA THR A 115 -8.42 1.18 -12.22
C THR A 115 -9.57 0.17 -12.31
N GLN A 116 -10.32 -0.02 -11.24
CA GLN A 116 -11.50 -0.90 -11.22
C GLN A 116 -12.65 -0.33 -12.07
N LEU A 117 -12.92 0.96 -11.92
CA LEU A 117 -13.97 1.67 -12.67
C LEU A 117 -13.72 1.64 -14.19
N THR A 118 -12.47 1.78 -14.60
CA THR A 118 -12.09 1.83 -16.02
C THR A 118 -11.89 0.45 -16.64
N GLY A 119 -12.13 -0.63 -15.89
CA GLY A 119 -11.82 -1.98 -16.37
C GLY A 119 -10.33 -2.14 -16.66
N ILE A 120 -9.49 -1.82 -15.68
CA ILE A 120 -8.02 -1.86 -15.83
C ILE A 120 -7.55 -1.05 -17.04
N TRP A 121 -8.00 0.22 -17.09
CA TRP A 121 -7.64 1.16 -18.16
C TRP A 121 -8.03 0.67 -19.56
N GLY A 122 -9.18 -0.03 -19.67
CA GLY A 122 -9.73 -0.55 -20.91
C GLY A 122 -9.21 -1.94 -21.34
N ILE A 123 -8.42 -2.61 -20.49
CA ILE A 123 -8.04 -4.03 -20.71
C ILE A 123 -9.27 -4.92 -20.54
N TYR A 124 -10.11 -4.64 -19.55
CA TYR A 124 -11.40 -5.28 -19.36
C TYR A 124 -12.52 -4.41 -19.99
N PRO A 125 -13.50 -4.98 -20.67
CA PRO A 125 -14.44 -4.21 -21.52
C PRO A 125 -15.43 -3.32 -20.75
N CYS A 126 -15.55 -3.46 -19.44
CA CYS A 126 -16.39 -2.62 -18.57
C CYS A 126 -15.84 -2.53 -17.14
N ALA A 127 -16.46 -1.68 -16.31
CA ALA A 127 -16.23 -1.72 -14.87
C ALA A 127 -16.67 -3.09 -14.31
N TYR A 128 -15.78 -3.78 -13.62
CA TYR A 128 -16.07 -5.09 -13.03
C TYR A 128 -16.17 -5.05 -11.50
N ARG A 129 -15.82 -3.93 -10.91
CA ARG A 129 -16.04 -3.61 -9.49
C ARG A 129 -16.63 -2.22 -9.37
N LEU A 130 -17.36 -2.00 -8.30
CA LEU A 130 -17.97 -0.72 -8.00
C LEU A 130 -16.87 0.26 -7.56
N PHE A 131 -16.84 1.45 -8.15
CA PHE A 131 -16.11 2.59 -7.59
C PHE A 131 -16.88 3.08 -6.38
N ASP A 132 -16.25 3.11 -5.21
CA ASP A 132 -16.91 3.49 -3.96
C ASP A 132 -16.11 4.55 -3.20
N VAL A 133 -16.79 5.66 -2.85
CA VAL A 133 -16.18 6.72 -2.03
C VAL A 133 -15.89 6.23 -0.61
N ASP A 134 -16.68 5.31 -0.08
CA ASP A 134 -16.43 4.73 1.24
C ASP A 134 -15.16 3.88 1.26
N ASP A 135 -14.78 3.25 0.14
CA ASP A 135 -13.51 2.56 0.00
C ASP A 135 -12.33 3.56 0.03
N LEU A 136 -12.47 4.74 -0.57
CA LEU A 136 -11.45 5.80 -0.45
C LEU A 136 -11.24 6.24 1.00
N ILE A 137 -12.33 6.38 1.76
CA ILE A 137 -12.30 6.78 3.17
C ILE A 137 -11.65 5.69 4.02
N THR A 138 -12.10 4.46 3.89
CA THR A 138 -11.66 3.33 4.72
C THR A 138 -10.24 2.88 4.41
N ASN A 139 -9.84 2.86 3.15
CA ASN A 139 -8.46 2.63 2.72
C ASN A 139 -7.52 3.71 3.29
N THR A 140 -7.89 4.99 3.17
CA THR A 140 -7.10 6.09 3.72
C THR A 140 -7.02 6.00 5.25
N LEU A 141 -8.10 5.67 5.93
CA LEU A 141 -8.13 5.44 7.38
C LEU A 141 -7.18 4.29 7.77
N GLY A 142 -7.20 3.18 7.04
CA GLY A 142 -6.25 2.07 7.22
C GLY A 142 -4.80 2.53 7.12
N GLY A 143 -4.49 3.34 6.11
CA GLY A 143 -3.17 3.93 5.95
C GLY A 143 -2.77 4.85 7.11
N ILE A 144 -3.68 5.69 7.61
CA ILE A 144 -3.44 6.55 8.78
C ILE A 144 -3.14 5.71 10.03
N LEU A 145 -3.93 4.67 10.28
CA LEU A 145 -3.70 3.75 11.40
C LEU A 145 -2.34 3.04 11.28
N GLY A 146 -1.99 2.57 10.09
CA GLY A 146 -0.69 1.98 9.82
C GLY A 146 0.46 2.95 10.03
N TYR A 147 0.31 4.21 9.61
CA TYR A 147 1.28 5.26 9.85
C TYR A 147 1.46 5.55 11.36
N ALA A 148 0.36 5.59 12.11
CA ALA A 148 0.40 5.75 13.56
C ALA A 148 1.13 4.58 14.24
N MET A 149 0.85 3.33 13.84
CA MET A 149 1.59 2.14 14.30
C MET A 149 3.08 2.25 13.99
N GLY A 150 3.45 2.65 12.77
CA GLY A 150 4.84 2.89 12.38
C GLY A 150 5.51 3.97 13.21
N SER A 151 4.77 5.01 13.62
CA SER A 151 5.26 6.09 14.49
C SER A 151 5.53 5.57 15.90
N ILE A 152 4.62 4.77 16.47
CA ILE A 152 4.77 4.14 17.77
C ILE A 152 5.99 3.20 17.76
N VAL A 153 6.10 2.33 16.78
CA VAL A 153 7.25 1.42 16.63
C VAL A 153 8.56 2.20 16.52
N THR A 154 8.56 3.31 15.80
CA THR A 154 9.76 4.16 15.66
C THR A 154 10.15 4.83 16.98
N HIS A 155 9.19 5.11 17.85
CA HIS A 155 9.46 5.69 19.16
C HIS A 155 10.15 4.69 20.12
N PHE A 156 9.70 3.42 20.12
CA PHE A 156 10.23 2.40 21.01
C PHE A 156 11.45 1.65 20.47
N LEU A 157 11.51 1.45 19.15
CA LEU A 157 12.61 0.77 18.49
C LEU A 157 13.40 1.80 17.68
N PRO A 158 14.65 2.09 18.04
CA PRO A 158 15.47 3.00 17.26
C PRO A 158 15.47 2.56 15.81
N GLN A 159 15.25 3.52 14.92
CA GLN A 159 15.35 3.25 13.49
C GLN A 159 16.74 2.72 13.24
N GLN A 160 16.87 1.61 12.54
CA GLN A 160 18.15 1.20 12.02
C GLN A 160 18.66 2.35 11.15
N ARG A 161 19.50 3.19 11.73
CA ARG A 161 20.26 4.18 11.00
C ARG A 161 21.03 3.38 9.97
N ILE A 162 20.82 3.68 8.72
CA ILE A 162 21.83 3.45 7.70
C ILE A 162 22.87 4.47 8.12
N ASP A 163 23.87 4.03 8.90
CA ASP A 163 24.92 4.90 9.42
C ASP A 163 25.71 5.39 8.22
N GLU A 164 25.33 6.56 7.70
CA GLU A 164 26.23 7.35 6.86
C GLU A 164 27.48 7.77 7.65
N ASP A 165 27.40 7.82 8.99
CA ASP A 165 28.49 8.21 9.87
C ASP A 165 29.55 7.11 10.10
N ALA A 166 29.25 5.85 9.82
CA ALA A 166 30.22 4.75 9.95
C ALA A 166 31.23 4.68 8.80
N ILE A 167 31.05 5.43 7.73
CA ILE A 167 31.96 5.47 6.57
C ILE A 167 33.01 6.57 6.76
N THR A 168 32.77 7.56 7.62
CA THR A 168 33.66 8.73 7.79
C THR A 168 34.62 8.64 8.96
N THR A 169 34.58 7.59 9.79
CA THR A 169 35.36 7.56 11.05
C THR A 169 36.45 6.50 11.14
N GLU A 170 36.89 5.89 10.02
CA GLU A 170 38.10 5.06 10.04
C GLU A 170 39.18 5.52 9.04
N PRO A 171 39.88 6.64 9.28
CA PRO A 171 41.11 6.94 8.53
C PRO A 171 42.34 6.17 9.00
N GLY A 172 42.17 5.21 9.94
CA GLY A 172 43.30 4.56 10.62
C GLY A 172 43.75 3.21 10.06
N PHE A 173 42.95 2.54 9.25
CA PHE A 173 43.31 1.16 8.81
C PHE A 173 44.23 1.12 7.59
N VAL A 174 44.27 2.14 6.75
CA VAL A 174 45.09 2.15 5.54
C VAL A 174 46.57 2.51 5.80
N ARG A 175 46.93 3.00 7.00
CA ARG A 175 48.32 3.35 7.34
C ARG A 175 49.16 2.22 7.98
N ARG A 176 48.64 1.00 8.14
CA ARG A 176 49.40 -0.13 8.71
C ARG A 176 49.85 -1.20 7.73
N CYS A 177 49.67 -0.97 6.43
CA CYS A 177 50.11 -1.90 5.40
C CYS A 177 51.03 -1.27 4.38
N VAL A 178 51.89 -0.30 4.78
CA VAL A 178 53.05 0.15 4.01
C VAL A 178 54.28 0.07 4.89
#